data_d0b23a5fe34780544a6e4d018dbb5b1f
#
_entry.id   d0b23a5fe34780544a6e4d018dbb5b1f
#
_cell.length_a   1.000
_cell.length_b   1.000
_cell.length_c   1.000
_cell.angle_alpha   90.00
_cell.angle_beta   90.00
_cell.angle_gamma   90.00
#
_symmetry.space_group_name_H-M   'P 1'
#
loop_
_entity.id
_entity.type
_entity.pdbx_description
1 polymer ?
#
loop_
_entity_poly.entity_id
_entity_poly.type
_entity_poly.pdbx_seq_one_letter_code
_entity_poly.pdbx_strand_id
1 'polypeptide(L)'
;ARYLGLDAANAKAKAAGSRNWAGFHQKKDEQFRFDNPDLPTLEPWINTTPVPSTRFVLVRNPYFHRVDRAARQLPYIDRVIVSIADDKLIPAKAGAGDVDLQARYLRFDNYTFLKQGSRRNQYRVLLWEKGIGSQTALYPNLNVEDPAWRALLRDVRFRRALSLGINRHEVNEVVYFGLARESGNTVLQRSSLFRPEFRTAWTQYDIKAAN
;
A
#
# COMPACT_ATOMS: atom_id res chain seq x y z
N ALA A 1 10.74 -31.33 -1.32
CA ALA A 1 10.85 -32.58 -0.51
C ALA A 1 10.12 -33.74 -1.18
N ARG A 2 8.90 -33.57 -1.67
CA ARG A 2 8.08 -34.68 -2.23
C ARG A 2 8.79 -35.46 -3.36
N TYR A 3 9.52 -34.77 -4.24
CA TYR A 3 10.16 -35.39 -5.42
C TYR A 3 11.64 -35.73 -5.20
N LEU A 4 12.32 -35.03 -4.28
CA LEU A 4 13.76 -35.21 -4.03
C LEU A 4 14.05 -36.07 -2.80
N GLY A 5 13.06 -36.34 -1.95
CA GLY A 5 13.27 -36.83 -0.59
C GLY A 5 13.71 -35.72 0.37
N LEU A 6 13.52 -35.95 1.67
CA LEU A 6 13.75 -34.95 2.71
C LEU A 6 15.24 -34.60 2.85
N ASP A 7 16.12 -35.60 2.84
CA ASP A 7 17.55 -35.40 3.07
C ASP A 7 18.21 -34.65 1.91
N ALA A 8 17.89 -35.02 0.68
CA ALA A 8 18.38 -34.30 -0.51
C ALA A 8 17.87 -32.85 -0.58
N ALA A 9 16.60 -32.61 -0.18
CA ALA A 9 16.05 -31.27 -0.12
C ALA A 9 16.72 -30.42 0.96
N ASN A 10 17.02 -31.01 2.13
CA ASN A 10 17.76 -30.31 3.19
C ASN A 10 19.23 -30.08 2.83
N ALA A 11 19.89 -31.01 2.13
CA ALA A 11 21.25 -30.83 1.62
C ALA A 11 21.33 -29.62 0.66
N LYS A 12 20.39 -29.54 -0.29
CA LYS A 12 20.25 -28.38 -1.19
C LYS A 12 20.03 -27.07 -0.42
N ALA A 13 19.18 -27.08 0.57
CA ALA A 13 18.90 -25.92 1.39
C ALA A 13 20.16 -25.42 2.15
N LYS A 14 20.89 -26.34 2.74
CA LYS A 14 22.16 -26.02 3.44
C LYS A 14 23.22 -25.47 2.48
N ALA A 15 23.39 -26.05 1.30
CA ALA A 15 24.28 -25.54 0.27
C ALA A 15 23.91 -24.10 -0.18
N ALA A 16 22.64 -23.73 -0.11
CA ALA A 16 22.12 -22.38 -0.39
C ALA A 16 22.07 -21.46 0.84
N GLY A 17 22.73 -21.83 1.95
CA GLY A 17 22.78 -21.03 3.19
C GLY A 17 21.44 -20.98 3.97
N SER A 18 20.51 -21.91 3.72
CA SER A 18 19.22 -21.96 4.42
C SER A 18 19.24 -23.06 5.48
N ARG A 19 18.54 -22.83 6.61
CA ARG A 19 18.51 -23.77 7.74
C ARG A 19 17.93 -25.13 7.37
N ASN A 20 16.90 -25.15 6.53
CA ASN A 20 16.20 -26.36 6.08
C ASN A 20 15.48 -26.10 4.75
N TRP A 21 14.93 -27.17 4.16
CA TRP A 21 14.23 -27.08 2.88
C TRP A 21 12.98 -26.18 2.90
N ALA A 22 12.27 -26.12 4.04
CA ALA A 22 11.06 -25.29 4.14
C ALA A 22 11.41 -23.80 4.09
N GLY A 23 12.42 -23.36 4.86
CA GLY A 23 12.90 -21.98 4.79
C GLY A 23 13.49 -21.62 3.42
N PHE A 24 14.19 -22.58 2.78
CA PHE A 24 14.69 -22.40 1.42
C PHE A 24 13.56 -22.26 0.40
N HIS A 25 12.54 -23.09 0.51
CA HIS A 25 11.35 -23.03 -0.34
C HIS A 25 10.63 -21.69 -0.16
N GLN A 26 10.36 -21.30 1.09
CA GLN A 26 9.73 -20.01 1.38
C GLN A 26 10.51 -18.83 0.77
N LYS A 27 11.84 -18.84 0.93
CA LYS A 27 12.69 -17.81 0.31
C LYS A 27 12.57 -17.81 -1.22
N LYS A 28 12.56 -18.98 -1.85
CA LYS A 28 12.48 -19.15 -3.31
C LYS A 28 11.08 -18.90 -3.87
N ASP A 29 10.02 -19.00 -3.06
CA ASP A 29 8.63 -18.74 -3.46
C ASP A 29 8.27 -17.24 -3.44
N GLU A 30 9.08 -16.42 -2.77
CA GLU A 30 8.84 -14.97 -2.69
C GLU A 30 9.38 -14.24 -3.93
N GLN A 31 8.53 -14.07 -4.93
CA GLN A 31 8.87 -13.44 -6.22
C GLN A 31 9.22 -11.95 -6.12
N PHE A 32 8.80 -11.26 -5.05
CA PHE A 32 9.08 -9.83 -4.85
C PHE A 32 10.40 -9.53 -4.14
N ARG A 33 11.14 -10.55 -3.75
CA ARG A 33 12.42 -10.38 -3.09
C ARG A 33 13.55 -10.18 -4.08
N PHE A 34 14.33 -9.15 -3.88
CA PHE A 34 15.50 -8.85 -4.72
C PHE A 34 16.67 -9.82 -4.51
N ASP A 35 16.68 -10.63 -3.45
CA ASP A 35 17.70 -11.64 -3.18
C ASP A 35 17.44 -12.99 -3.90
N ASN A 36 16.56 -13.00 -4.89
CA ASN A 36 16.14 -14.15 -5.68
C ASN A 36 16.25 -13.90 -7.21
N PRO A 37 17.38 -13.40 -7.74
CA PRO A 37 17.46 -12.95 -9.13
C PRO A 37 17.33 -14.10 -10.15
N ASP A 38 17.61 -15.32 -9.75
CA ASP A 38 17.56 -16.54 -10.59
C ASP A 38 16.21 -17.29 -10.47
N LEU A 39 15.21 -16.71 -9.79
CA LEU A 39 13.88 -17.31 -9.69
C LEU A 39 13.17 -17.23 -11.05
N PRO A 40 12.74 -18.36 -11.64
CA PRO A 40 11.88 -18.34 -12.80
C PRO A 40 10.56 -17.63 -12.48
N THR A 41 10.19 -16.68 -13.31
CA THR A 41 9.00 -15.85 -13.06
C THR A 41 8.20 -15.61 -14.34
N LEU A 42 6.88 -15.46 -14.18
CA LEU A 42 5.97 -14.99 -15.22
C LEU A 42 5.73 -13.46 -15.12
N GLU A 43 6.47 -12.77 -14.26
CA GLU A 43 6.39 -11.31 -14.13
C GLU A 43 6.98 -10.61 -15.37
N PRO A 44 6.51 -9.37 -15.67
CA PRO A 44 6.95 -8.66 -16.87
C PRO A 44 8.41 -8.23 -16.84
N TRP A 45 9.01 -8.08 -15.65
CA TRP A 45 10.42 -7.72 -15.47
C TRP A 45 11.12 -8.69 -14.52
N ILE A 46 12.39 -8.92 -14.79
CA ILE A 46 13.29 -9.80 -14.02
C ILE A 46 14.37 -8.94 -13.36
N ASN A 47 14.59 -9.10 -12.07
CA ASN A 47 15.69 -8.44 -11.38
C ASN A 47 17.03 -9.03 -11.81
N THR A 48 17.97 -8.17 -12.21
CA THR A 48 19.34 -8.56 -12.61
C THR A 48 20.40 -8.10 -11.62
N THR A 49 20.00 -7.38 -10.57
CA THR A 49 20.95 -6.86 -9.57
C THR A 49 20.97 -7.76 -8.34
N PRO A 50 22.12 -8.32 -7.97
CA PRO A 50 22.28 -9.08 -6.73
C PRO A 50 22.21 -8.17 -5.50
N VAL A 51 21.92 -8.76 -4.35
CA VAL A 51 22.04 -8.12 -3.03
C VAL A 51 23.45 -8.28 -2.48
N PRO A 52 23.95 -7.35 -1.64
CA PRO A 52 23.29 -6.10 -1.21
C PRO A 52 23.36 -4.98 -2.25
N SER A 53 22.29 -4.22 -2.42
CA SER A 53 22.25 -3.04 -3.27
C SER A 53 21.16 -2.07 -2.80
N THR A 54 21.35 -0.78 -3.07
CA THR A 54 20.33 0.25 -2.90
C THR A 54 19.67 0.66 -4.23
N ARG A 55 20.16 0.09 -5.35
CA ARG A 55 19.63 0.36 -6.69
C ARG A 55 19.53 -0.95 -7.46
N PHE A 56 18.31 -1.35 -7.77
CA PHE A 56 18.00 -2.57 -8.50
C PHE A 56 17.59 -2.25 -9.93
N VAL A 57 18.12 -3.02 -10.87
CA VAL A 57 17.78 -2.93 -12.28
C VAL A 57 17.00 -4.17 -12.67
N LEU A 58 15.77 -3.97 -13.11
CA LEU A 58 14.92 -5.02 -13.64
C LEU A 58 14.86 -4.86 -15.16
N VAL A 59 15.06 -5.94 -15.89
CA VAL A 59 15.00 -5.97 -17.35
C VAL A 59 13.74 -6.68 -17.83
N ARG A 60 13.25 -6.32 -19.01
CA ARG A 60 12.09 -6.95 -19.62
C ARG A 60 12.26 -8.46 -19.72
N ASN A 61 11.24 -9.20 -19.29
CA ASN A 61 11.19 -10.65 -19.41
C ASN A 61 10.80 -11.04 -20.86
N PRO A 62 11.69 -11.66 -21.63
CA PRO A 62 11.39 -12.08 -23.00
C PRO A 62 10.32 -13.17 -23.08
N TYR A 63 10.05 -13.84 -21.97
CA TYR A 63 9.03 -14.90 -21.88
C TYR A 63 7.71 -14.42 -21.26
N PHE A 64 7.53 -13.11 -21.10
CA PHE A 64 6.27 -12.59 -20.58
C PHE A 64 5.13 -12.90 -21.55
N HIS A 65 4.09 -13.54 -21.04
CA HIS A 65 3.04 -14.18 -21.84
C HIS A 65 1.97 -13.24 -22.40
N ARG A 66 1.95 -11.97 -21.99
CA ARG A 66 0.90 -11.04 -22.42
C ARG A 66 1.31 -10.25 -23.65
N VAL A 67 0.32 -10.06 -24.53
CA VAL A 67 0.41 -9.23 -25.73
C VAL A 67 -0.68 -8.15 -25.71
N ASP A 68 -0.47 -7.08 -26.46
CA ASP A 68 -1.47 -6.06 -26.70
C ASP A 68 -2.44 -6.49 -27.83
N ARG A 69 -3.40 -5.62 -28.17
CA ARG A 69 -4.37 -5.89 -29.25
C ARG A 69 -3.74 -6.02 -30.65
N ALA A 70 -2.53 -5.52 -30.83
CA ALA A 70 -1.77 -5.63 -32.07
C ALA A 70 -0.77 -6.79 -32.04
N ALA A 71 -0.92 -7.76 -31.11
CA ALA A 71 -0.06 -8.91 -30.88
C ALA A 71 1.39 -8.56 -30.52
N ARG A 72 1.67 -7.33 -30.05
CA ARG A 72 3.01 -6.94 -29.58
C ARG A 72 3.20 -7.38 -28.14
N GLN A 73 4.31 -8.03 -27.85
CA GLN A 73 4.62 -8.52 -26.52
C GLN A 73 4.83 -7.37 -25.53
N LEU A 74 4.20 -7.49 -24.38
CA LEU A 74 4.40 -6.61 -23.21
C LEU A 74 5.59 -7.11 -22.35
N PRO A 75 6.14 -6.26 -21.48
CA PRO A 75 5.89 -4.83 -21.35
C PRO A 75 6.61 -4.01 -22.43
N TYR A 76 6.18 -2.78 -22.69
CA TYR A 76 6.87 -1.86 -23.63
C TYR A 76 8.13 -1.25 -23.02
N ILE A 77 8.19 -1.15 -21.69
CA ILE A 77 9.33 -0.60 -20.96
C ILE A 77 10.40 -1.69 -20.84
N ASP A 78 11.57 -1.44 -21.39
CA ASP A 78 12.67 -2.41 -21.40
C ASP A 78 13.36 -2.56 -20.04
N ARG A 79 13.36 -1.48 -19.24
CA ARG A 79 14.11 -1.43 -17.98
C ARG A 79 13.37 -0.66 -16.91
N VAL A 80 13.29 -1.22 -15.72
CA VAL A 80 12.77 -0.55 -14.51
C VAL A 80 13.90 -0.43 -13.50
N ILE A 81 14.15 0.77 -13.02
CA ILE A 81 15.16 1.04 -11.99
C ILE A 81 14.43 1.33 -10.68
N VAL A 82 14.70 0.53 -9.66
CA VAL A 82 14.16 0.71 -8.32
C VAL A 82 15.27 1.16 -7.39
N SER A 83 15.12 2.36 -6.81
CA SER A 83 16.05 2.89 -5.81
C SER A 83 15.43 2.75 -4.42
N ILE A 84 16.18 2.15 -3.50
CA ILE A 84 15.81 2.04 -2.09
C ILE A 84 16.28 3.30 -1.37
N ALA A 85 15.39 3.94 -0.67
CA ALA A 85 15.69 5.14 0.12
C ALA A 85 14.88 5.13 1.41
N ASP A 86 15.32 5.90 2.41
CA ASP A 86 14.55 6.20 3.60
C ASP A 86 13.22 6.87 3.19
N ASP A 87 12.13 6.54 3.87
CA ASP A 87 10.78 7.03 3.55
C ASP A 87 10.67 8.55 3.62
N LYS A 88 11.46 9.21 4.47
CA LYS A 88 11.53 10.68 4.59
C LYS A 88 12.19 11.35 3.39
N LEU A 89 13.05 10.63 2.66
CA LEU A 89 13.73 11.14 1.46
C LEU A 89 12.90 10.96 0.19
N ILE A 90 11.93 10.06 0.18
CA ILE A 90 11.12 9.75 -1.00
C ILE A 90 10.37 10.97 -1.54
N PRO A 91 9.68 11.79 -0.71
CA PRO A 91 9.02 13.00 -1.22
C PRO A 91 9.98 13.99 -1.85
N ALA A 92 11.18 14.16 -1.28
CA ALA A 92 12.20 15.07 -1.82
C ALA A 92 12.70 14.59 -3.19
N LYS A 93 13.00 13.29 -3.35
CA LYS A 93 13.40 12.69 -4.62
C LYS A 93 12.30 12.81 -5.70
N ALA A 94 11.06 12.52 -5.32
CA ALA A 94 9.92 12.70 -6.22
C ALA A 94 9.73 14.18 -6.62
N GLY A 95 9.86 15.08 -5.67
CA GLY A 95 9.79 16.53 -5.90
C GLY A 95 10.93 17.10 -6.75
N ALA A 96 12.12 16.48 -6.70
CA ALA A 96 13.24 16.85 -7.58
C ALA A 96 13.07 16.35 -9.02
N GLY A 97 12.15 15.43 -9.28
CA GLY A 97 11.96 14.81 -10.60
C GLY A 97 12.91 13.64 -10.86
N ASP A 98 13.52 13.08 -9.81
CA ASP A 98 14.45 11.93 -9.92
C ASP A 98 13.74 10.60 -10.27
N VAL A 99 12.41 10.58 -10.34
CA VAL A 99 11.61 9.38 -10.57
C VAL A 99 10.54 9.63 -11.62
N ASP A 100 10.30 8.63 -12.47
CA ASP A 100 9.22 8.67 -13.48
C ASP A 100 7.85 8.34 -12.87
N LEU A 101 7.82 7.50 -11.82
CA LEU A 101 6.62 7.11 -11.10
C LEU A 101 6.90 6.90 -9.61
N GLN A 102 6.15 7.57 -8.75
CA GLN A 102 6.16 7.35 -7.32
C GLN A 102 4.73 7.37 -6.78
N ALA A 103 4.32 6.29 -6.09
CA ALA A 103 2.98 6.18 -5.50
C ALA A 103 3.02 5.77 -4.01
N ARG A 104 4.10 5.12 -3.55
CA ARG A 104 4.26 4.69 -2.15
C ARG A 104 5.04 5.72 -1.35
N TYR A 105 4.78 5.78 -0.03
CA TYR A 105 5.44 6.68 0.92
C TYR A 105 5.30 8.18 0.58
N LEU A 106 4.32 8.53 -0.25
CA LEU A 106 3.86 9.91 -0.43
C LEU A 106 2.62 10.11 0.46
N ARG A 107 2.77 10.92 1.50
CA ARG A 107 1.69 11.28 2.40
C ARG A 107 0.98 12.52 1.87
N PHE A 108 -0.24 12.77 2.33
CA PHE A 108 -1.01 13.91 1.86
C PHE A 108 -0.42 15.25 2.32
N ASP A 109 0.30 15.27 3.45
CA ASP A 109 1.06 16.44 3.93
C ASP A 109 2.18 16.88 2.95
N ASN A 110 2.63 15.99 2.07
CA ASN A 110 3.59 16.33 1.01
C ASN A 110 2.94 16.99 -0.22
N TYR A 111 1.59 17.07 -0.28
CA TYR A 111 0.86 17.50 -1.48
C TYR A 111 1.27 18.89 -1.95
N THR A 112 1.28 19.87 -1.04
CA THR A 112 1.61 21.27 -1.36
C THR A 112 3.04 21.39 -1.92
N PHE A 113 4.01 20.77 -1.26
CA PHE A 113 5.41 20.72 -1.70
C PHE A 113 5.53 20.12 -3.09
N LEU A 114 4.95 18.94 -3.31
CA LEU A 114 4.99 18.29 -4.62
C LEU A 114 4.26 19.10 -5.70
N LYS A 115 3.13 19.70 -5.37
CA LYS A 115 2.36 20.51 -6.31
C LYS A 115 3.11 21.75 -6.76
N GLN A 116 3.79 22.45 -5.84
CA GLN A 116 4.61 23.60 -6.15
C GLN A 116 5.79 23.27 -7.07
N GLY A 117 6.48 22.14 -6.84
CA GLY A 117 7.61 21.69 -7.65
C GLY A 117 7.25 21.16 -9.04
N SER A 118 5.97 20.80 -9.27
CA SER A 118 5.54 20.03 -10.44
C SER A 118 5.83 20.72 -11.79
N ARG A 119 5.67 22.05 -11.88
CA ARG A 119 5.94 22.79 -13.12
C ARG A 119 7.43 22.89 -13.43
N ARG A 120 8.25 23.19 -12.41
CA ARG A 120 9.69 23.33 -12.55
C ARG A 120 10.36 22.01 -12.94
N ASN A 121 9.95 20.92 -12.33
CA ASN A 121 10.56 19.61 -12.48
C ASN A 121 9.77 18.67 -13.40
N GLN A 122 8.81 19.22 -14.16
CA GLN A 122 8.09 18.57 -15.27
C GLN A 122 7.40 17.24 -14.92
N TYR A 123 6.82 17.12 -13.73
CA TYR A 123 6.00 15.97 -13.33
C TYR A 123 4.56 16.39 -13.02
N ARG A 124 3.68 15.41 -12.87
CA ARG A 124 2.27 15.60 -12.53
C ARG A 124 1.96 14.97 -11.19
N VAL A 125 1.25 15.69 -10.32
CA VAL A 125 0.69 15.13 -9.09
C VAL A 125 -0.74 14.71 -9.38
N LEU A 126 -1.01 13.41 -9.25
CA LEU A 126 -2.31 12.80 -9.45
C LEU A 126 -2.86 12.32 -8.11
N LEU A 127 -4.07 12.76 -7.78
CA LEU A 127 -4.80 12.26 -6.62
C LEU A 127 -5.62 11.05 -7.04
N TRP A 128 -5.23 9.87 -6.56
CA TRP A 128 -5.94 8.63 -6.84
C TRP A 128 -6.92 8.33 -5.72
N GLU A 129 -8.15 7.98 -6.08
CA GLU A 129 -9.09 7.41 -5.12
C GLU A 129 -8.56 6.07 -4.63
N LYS A 130 -8.32 5.97 -3.32
CA LYS A 130 -7.90 4.70 -2.73
C LYS A 130 -9.08 3.76 -2.59
N GLY A 131 -8.83 2.46 -2.79
CA GLY A 131 -9.80 1.39 -2.60
C GLY A 131 -10.06 1.05 -1.12
N ILE A 132 -10.16 2.05 -0.24
CA ILE A 132 -10.41 1.91 1.20
C ILE A 132 -11.60 2.77 1.60
N GLY A 133 -12.37 2.32 2.60
CA GLY A 133 -13.57 3.01 3.06
C GLY A 133 -13.30 4.37 3.74
N SER A 134 -12.15 4.53 4.39
CA SER A 134 -11.69 5.77 5.01
C SER A 134 -10.17 5.85 5.03
N GLN A 135 -9.63 7.07 4.92
CA GLN A 135 -8.20 7.34 5.09
C GLN A 135 -7.78 7.30 6.57
N THR A 136 -8.64 7.80 7.44
CA THR A 136 -8.46 7.84 8.88
C THR A 136 -9.72 7.29 9.52
N ALA A 137 -9.59 6.27 10.35
CA ALA A 137 -10.71 5.69 11.08
C ALA A 137 -10.32 5.36 12.51
N LEU A 138 -11.23 5.59 13.43
CA LEU A 138 -11.11 5.21 14.82
C LEU A 138 -11.69 3.81 15.01
N TYR A 139 -10.86 2.89 15.51
CA TYR A 139 -11.25 1.51 15.80
C TYR A 139 -11.17 1.24 17.32
N PRO A 140 -12.27 1.41 18.07
CA PRO A 140 -12.30 1.07 19.50
C PRO A 140 -12.00 -0.42 19.74
N ASN A 141 -11.13 -0.72 20.69
CA ASN A 141 -10.85 -2.10 21.07
C ASN A 141 -12.00 -2.71 21.89
N LEU A 142 -12.89 -3.44 21.23
CA LEU A 142 -14.06 -4.07 21.88
C LEU A 142 -13.69 -5.26 22.79
N ASN A 143 -12.42 -5.67 22.81
CA ASN A 143 -11.90 -6.79 23.60
C ASN A 143 -10.83 -6.35 24.60
N VAL A 144 -10.81 -5.07 24.96
CA VAL A 144 -9.93 -4.56 26.02
C VAL A 144 -10.12 -5.34 27.32
N GLU A 145 -9.05 -5.59 28.06
CA GLU A 145 -9.08 -6.43 29.28
C GLU A 145 -9.89 -5.80 30.40
N ASP A 146 -9.82 -4.48 30.57
CA ASP A 146 -10.61 -3.76 31.55
C ASP A 146 -12.13 -3.93 31.29
N PRO A 147 -12.89 -4.48 32.22
CA PRO A 147 -14.31 -4.79 32.03
C PRO A 147 -15.18 -3.52 31.91
N ALA A 148 -14.83 -2.44 32.57
CA ALA A 148 -15.60 -1.18 32.49
C ALA A 148 -15.42 -0.53 31.12
N TRP A 149 -14.19 -0.42 30.65
CA TRP A 149 -13.89 0.05 29.28
C TRP A 149 -14.46 -0.86 28.22
N ARG A 150 -14.43 -2.17 28.43
CA ARG A 150 -15.01 -3.14 27.49
C ARG A 150 -16.52 -2.95 27.35
N ALA A 151 -17.22 -2.79 28.45
CA ALA A 151 -18.66 -2.52 28.44
C ALA A 151 -18.98 -1.22 27.71
N LEU A 152 -18.25 -0.14 28.02
CA LEU A 152 -18.44 1.17 27.41
C LEU A 152 -18.15 1.14 25.89
N LEU A 153 -17.03 0.57 25.46
CA LEU A 153 -16.65 0.51 24.04
C LEU A 153 -17.61 -0.40 23.23
N ARG A 154 -18.24 -1.40 23.86
CA ARG A 154 -19.28 -2.21 23.24
C ARG A 154 -20.64 -1.52 23.16
N ASP A 155 -20.88 -0.49 23.95
CA ASP A 155 -22.13 0.27 23.84
C ASP A 155 -22.15 1.07 22.52
N VAL A 156 -23.15 0.80 21.70
CA VAL A 156 -23.29 1.46 20.40
C VAL A 156 -23.53 2.96 20.54
N ARG A 157 -24.19 3.39 21.64
CA ARG A 157 -24.46 4.81 21.91
C ARG A 157 -23.15 5.57 22.11
N PHE A 158 -22.25 5.01 22.91
CA PHE A 158 -20.92 5.59 23.11
C PHE A 158 -20.13 5.71 21.79
N ARG A 159 -20.13 4.68 20.94
CA ARG A 159 -19.46 4.75 19.63
C ARG A 159 -20.08 5.77 18.69
N ARG A 160 -21.41 5.95 18.74
CA ARG A 160 -22.09 7.02 17.98
C ARG A 160 -21.74 8.40 18.51
N ALA A 161 -21.69 8.58 19.84
CA ALA A 161 -21.23 9.81 20.47
C ALA A 161 -19.79 10.18 20.02
N LEU A 162 -18.87 9.22 20.04
CA LEU A 162 -17.51 9.43 19.50
C LEU A 162 -17.54 9.90 18.06
N SER A 163 -18.41 9.34 17.22
CA SER A 163 -18.52 9.74 15.82
C SER A 163 -19.07 11.16 15.65
N LEU A 164 -20.09 11.53 16.44
CA LEU A 164 -20.68 12.88 16.45
C LEU A 164 -19.72 13.94 16.98
N GLY A 165 -18.78 13.54 17.85
CA GLY A 165 -17.74 14.42 18.39
C GLY A 165 -16.61 14.76 17.41
N ILE A 166 -16.53 14.08 16.25
CA ILE A 166 -15.49 14.33 15.25
C ILE A 166 -15.94 15.40 14.26
N ASN A 167 -15.28 16.55 14.28
CA ASN A 167 -15.46 17.59 13.28
C ASN A 167 -14.72 17.21 11.98
N ARG A 168 -15.39 16.46 11.10
CA ARG A 168 -14.82 15.96 9.84
C ARG A 168 -14.51 17.08 8.86
N HIS A 169 -15.27 18.16 8.92
CA HIS A 169 -15.01 19.34 8.10
C HIS A 169 -13.68 19.99 8.44
N GLU A 170 -13.44 20.26 9.73
CA GLU A 170 -12.17 20.82 10.18
C GLU A 170 -10.99 19.90 9.86
N VAL A 171 -11.14 18.59 10.07
CA VAL A 171 -10.12 17.62 9.68
C VAL A 171 -9.85 17.65 8.16
N ASN A 172 -10.91 17.78 7.35
CA ASN A 172 -10.77 17.89 5.90
C ASN A 172 -10.01 19.15 5.50
N GLU A 173 -10.37 20.30 6.05
CA GLU A 173 -9.71 21.58 5.75
C GLU A 173 -8.24 21.57 6.18
N VAL A 174 -7.94 21.17 7.41
CA VAL A 174 -6.59 21.24 7.99
C VAL A 174 -5.65 20.17 7.42
N VAL A 175 -6.13 18.93 7.26
CA VAL A 175 -5.28 17.80 6.87
C VAL A 175 -5.30 17.52 5.38
N TYR A 176 -6.46 17.72 4.74
CA TYR A 176 -6.69 17.36 3.34
C TYR A 176 -6.95 18.54 2.41
N PHE A 177 -6.80 19.79 2.91
CA PHE A 177 -6.99 21.03 2.14
C PHE A 177 -8.37 21.10 1.43
N GLY A 178 -9.41 20.59 2.08
CA GLY A 178 -10.76 20.48 1.50
C GLY A 178 -10.92 19.46 0.36
N LEU A 179 -9.89 18.67 0.06
CA LEU A 179 -9.87 17.75 -1.09
C LEU A 179 -10.40 16.34 -0.79
N ALA A 180 -10.65 16.02 0.47
CA ALA A 180 -11.22 14.74 0.86
C ALA A 180 -12.76 14.79 0.88
N ARG A 181 -13.39 13.62 0.89
CA ARG A 181 -14.84 13.49 1.13
C ARG A 181 -15.10 13.17 2.59
N GLU A 182 -15.91 13.98 3.22
CA GLU A 182 -16.36 13.74 4.58
C GLU A 182 -17.40 12.59 4.57
N SER A 183 -17.10 11.52 5.30
CA SER A 183 -17.98 10.35 5.35
C SER A 183 -17.69 9.44 6.54
N GLY A 184 -18.60 8.53 6.82
CA GLY A 184 -18.36 7.38 7.68
C GLY A 184 -17.46 6.35 6.99
N ASN A 185 -16.80 5.50 7.79
CA ASN A 185 -16.05 4.36 7.25
C ASN A 185 -17.03 3.26 6.81
N THR A 186 -17.13 3.06 5.51
CA THR A 186 -18.02 2.06 4.91
C THR A 186 -17.38 1.47 3.66
N VAL A 187 -18.05 0.52 3.03
CA VAL A 187 -17.61 -0.08 1.77
C VAL A 187 -17.59 0.94 0.63
N LEU A 188 -16.79 0.67 -0.38
CA LEU A 188 -16.67 1.54 -1.55
C LEU A 188 -18.00 1.72 -2.26
N GLN A 189 -18.22 2.90 -2.84
CA GLN A 189 -19.44 3.25 -3.57
C GLN A 189 -19.76 2.31 -4.74
N ARG A 190 -18.74 1.67 -5.34
CA ARG A 190 -18.91 0.68 -6.43
C ARG A 190 -19.19 -0.73 -5.94
N SER A 191 -19.19 -0.96 -4.63
CA SER A 191 -19.54 -2.27 -4.06
C SER A 191 -21.05 -2.50 -4.14
N SER A 192 -21.48 -3.73 -4.43
CA SER A 192 -22.88 -4.15 -4.35
C SER A 192 -23.47 -4.07 -2.94
N LEU A 193 -22.60 -4.01 -1.92
CA LEU A 193 -22.98 -3.85 -0.51
C LEU A 193 -23.09 -2.38 -0.08
N PHE A 194 -22.77 -1.44 -0.96
CA PHE A 194 -22.84 -0.02 -0.62
C PHE A 194 -24.29 0.44 -0.37
N ARG A 195 -24.46 1.18 0.72
CA ARG A 195 -25.70 1.88 1.06
C ARG A 195 -25.35 3.32 1.37
N PRO A 196 -25.99 4.30 0.69
CA PRO A 196 -25.71 5.73 0.88
C PRO A 196 -25.86 6.17 2.34
N GLU A 197 -26.87 5.64 3.04
CA GLU A 197 -27.15 5.93 4.45
C GLU A 197 -25.97 5.56 5.40
N PHE A 198 -25.21 4.50 5.08
CA PHE A 198 -24.05 4.12 5.91
C PHE A 198 -22.89 5.09 5.78
N ARG A 199 -22.84 5.82 4.67
CA ARG A 199 -21.84 6.84 4.45
C ARG A 199 -22.06 8.08 5.31
N THR A 200 -23.32 8.44 5.56
CA THR A 200 -23.73 9.67 6.25
C THR A 200 -24.22 9.44 7.68
N ALA A 201 -24.49 8.17 8.06
CA ALA A 201 -24.98 7.85 9.39
C ALA A 201 -23.98 8.28 10.47
N TRP A 202 -24.41 9.10 11.41
CA TRP A 202 -23.65 9.56 12.58
C TRP A 202 -22.35 10.30 12.20
N THR A 203 -22.30 10.97 11.05
CA THR A 203 -21.12 11.67 10.56
C THR A 203 -21.19 13.19 10.75
N GLN A 204 -22.35 13.72 11.05
CA GLN A 204 -22.51 15.12 11.41
C GLN A 204 -21.71 15.46 12.68
N TYR A 205 -21.23 16.68 12.75
CA TYR A 205 -20.62 17.21 13.97
C TYR A 205 -21.70 17.77 14.88
N ASP A 206 -21.97 17.11 15.99
CA ASP A 206 -23.01 17.50 16.94
C ASP A 206 -22.62 17.12 18.38
N ILE A 207 -21.97 18.03 19.06
CA ILE A 207 -21.54 17.85 20.46
C ILE A 207 -22.72 17.72 21.43
N LYS A 208 -23.86 18.36 21.13
CA LYS A 208 -25.03 18.27 22.00
C LYS A 208 -25.65 16.89 21.95
N ALA A 209 -25.75 16.30 20.77
CA ALA A 209 -26.26 14.94 20.59
C ALA A 209 -25.23 13.87 21.01
N ALA A 210 -23.93 14.22 21.13
CA ALA A 210 -22.88 13.33 21.60
C ALA A 210 -22.87 13.17 23.14
N ASN A 211 -23.37 14.16 23.88
CA ASN A 211 -23.53 14.16 25.35
C ASN A 211 -24.85 13.48 25.75
#